data_8e6abc4ac4aaed51618e6d5db2ea05a5
#
_entry.id   8e6abc4ac4aaed51618e6d5db2ea05a5
#
_cell.length_a   1.000
_cell.length_b   1.000
_cell.length_c   1.000
_cell.angle_alpha   90.00
_cell.angle_beta   90.00
_cell.angle_gamma   90.00
#
_symmetry.space_group_name_H-M   'P 1'
#
loop_
_entity.id
_entity.type
_entity.pdbx_description
1 polymer ?
#
loop_
_entity_poly.entity_id
_entity_poly.type
_entity_poly.pdbx_seq_one_letter_code
_entity_poly.pdbx_strand_id
1 'polypeptide(L)'
;MDKRKVLAGAVCVLSLVGGCVYYSNAQKQKDMEPPVLSADAEKFSASIKADEKKLISGVTAFDQKDGDVSDSILIDSIKKKEGTDSDFLITYVAFDKSSNMASLTRTLHYSDYRQAHFSFEQALRFPENQEIDLLSYFTADDCIDGDVTPFITLDGDKEVLEGEPKKGIYECTVSVTNSVGYTTTLPISVEIYEDGYDERNQRPQIILNQYIVYMEKGEQLDSSAYLDHIEEGGETFAVSGITSSVEGTSESEQQSTASKQISMENIEITSKVDTEKAGVYTVNYHYTSEETGYDCNANLIVVVE
;
A
#
# COMPACT_ATOMS: atom_id res chain seq x y z
N MET A 1 -85.56 -17.54 10.83
CA MET A 1 -84.11 -17.26 10.83
C MET A 1 -83.89 -16.24 11.92
N ASP A 2 -82.94 -16.51 12.83
CA ASP A 2 -82.75 -15.67 14.02
C ASP A 2 -82.10 -14.36 13.60
N LYS A 3 -82.81 -13.23 13.80
CA LYS A 3 -82.33 -11.89 13.39
C LYS A 3 -80.94 -11.53 13.95
N ARG A 4 -80.57 -12.10 15.11
CA ARG A 4 -79.28 -11.93 15.74
C ARG A 4 -78.10 -12.58 14.92
N LYS A 5 -78.40 -13.78 14.34
CA LYS A 5 -77.41 -14.49 13.50
C LYS A 5 -77.18 -13.77 12.16
N VAL A 6 -78.27 -13.20 11.59
CA VAL A 6 -78.15 -12.37 10.36
C VAL A 6 -77.38 -11.12 10.62
N LEU A 7 -77.63 -10.43 11.76
CA LEU A 7 -76.89 -9.21 12.12
C LEU A 7 -75.43 -9.52 12.39
N ALA A 8 -75.05 -10.58 13.09
CA ALA A 8 -73.67 -11.00 13.33
C ALA A 8 -72.94 -11.34 12.02
N GLY A 9 -73.64 -12.05 11.10
CA GLY A 9 -73.08 -12.34 9.78
C GLY A 9 -72.80 -11.07 8.96
N ALA A 10 -73.75 -10.10 9.00
CA ALA A 10 -73.57 -8.84 8.31
C ALA A 10 -72.38 -8.00 8.87
N VAL A 11 -72.20 -7.99 10.21
CA VAL A 11 -71.04 -7.30 10.85
C VAL A 11 -69.74 -7.99 10.47
N CYS A 12 -69.67 -9.33 10.46
CA CYS A 12 -68.45 -10.05 10.02
C CYS A 12 -68.09 -9.76 8.55
N VAL A 13 -69.06 -9.71 7.64
CA VAL A 13 -68.84 -9.40 6.24
C VAL A 13 -68.35 -7.95 6.07
N LEU A 14 -68.93 -6.97 6.76
CA LEU A 14 -68.53 -5.57 6.74
C LEU A 14 -67.11 -5.39 7.30
N SER A 15 -66.76 -6.12 8.37
CA SER A 15 -65.37 -6.03 8.92
C SER A 15 -64.32 -6.65 7.96
N LEU A 16 -64.64 -7.75 7.29
CA LEU A 16 -63.79 -8.37 6.28
C LEU A 16 -63.62 -7.47 5.05
N VAL A 17 -64.72 -6.88 4.54
CA VAL A 17 -64.67 -5.93 3.42
C VAL A 17 -63.87 -4.67 3.82
N GLY A 18 -64.13 -4.13 5.03
CA GLY A 18 -63.38 -3.02 5.56
C GLY A 18 -61.87 -3.30 5.70
N GLY A 19 -61.55 -4.50 6.21
CA GLY A 19 -60.17 -4.99 6.31
C GLY A 19 -59.47 -5.14 4.94
N CYS A 20 -60.18 -5.71 3.96
CA CYS A 20 -59.68 -5.86 2.60
C CYS A 20 -59.45 -4.50 1.91
N VAL A 21 -60.39 -3.55 2.09
CA VAL A 21 -60.27 -2.21 1.54
C VAL A 21 -59.10 -1.45 2.22
N TYR A 22 -58.99 -1.54 3.53
CA TYR A 22 -57.89 -0.97 4.28
C TYR A 22 -56.53 -1.53 3.82
N TYR A 23 -56.43 -2.88 3.76
CA TYR A 23 -55.23 -3.56 3.29
C TYR A 23 -54.86 -3.21 1.85
N SER A 24 -55.86 -3.17 0.95
CA SER A 24 -55.68 -2.78 -0.44
C SER A 24 -55.20 -1.31 -0.59
N ASN A 25 -55.76 -0.38 0.22
CA ASN A 25 -55.34 1.00 0.23
C ASN A 25 -53.95 1.18 0.88
N ALA A 26 -53.66 0.45 1.95
CA ALA A 26 -52.34 0.43 2.58
C ALA A 26 -51.27 -0.09 1.60
N GLN A 27 -51.58 -1.13 0.85
CA GLN A 27 -50.69 -1.64 -0.22
C GLN A 27 -50.46 -0.61 -1.36
N LYS A 28 -51.52 0.10 -1.76
CA LYS A 28 -51.43 1.14 -2.80
C LYS A 28 -50.66 2.40 -2.36
N GLN A 29 -50.57 2.62 -1.03
CA GLN A 29 -49.84 3.73 -0.44
C GLN A 29 -48.38 3.36 -0.18
N LYS A 30 -47.99 2.09 -0.25
CA LYS A 30 -46.63 1.67 -0.05
C LYS A 30 -45.79 2.17 -1.21
N ASP A 31 -44.76 2.95 -0.89
CA ASP A 31 -43.77 3.38 -1.85
C ASP A 31 -42.86 2.21 -2.20
N MET A 32 -42.70 1.95 -3.47
CA MET A 32 -41.83 0.91 -4.02
C MET A 32 -40.86 1.47 -5.09
N GLU A 33 -40.94 2.78 -5.32
CA GLU A 33 -40.05 3.46 -6.28
C GLU A 33 -38.81 3.98 -5.53
N PRO A 34 -37.61 3.61 -5.96
CA PRO A 34 -36.40 4.11 -5.33
C PRO A 34 -36.13 5.57 -5.69
N PRO A 35 -35.37 6.32 -4.87
CA PRO A 35 -34.95 7.67 -5.20
C PRO A 35 -34.03 7.69 -6.44
N VAL A 36 -33.96 8.83 -7.09
CA VAL A 36 -33.05 9.06 -8.22
C VAL A 36 -31.86 9.87 -7.73
N LEU A 37 -30.65 9.31 -7.83
CA LEU A 37 -29.41 10.01 -7.55
C LEU A 37 -28.93 10.70 -8.82
N SER A 38 -28.36 11.89 -8.65
CA SER A 38 -27.70 12.63 -9.71
C SER A 38 -26.43 13.29 -9.17
N ALA A 39 -25.47 13.51 -10.07
CA ALA A 39 -24.20 14.14 -9.74
C ALA A 39 -23.94 15.30 -10.72
N ASP A 40 -23.28 16.35 -10.21
CA ASP A 40 -22.89 17.52 -10.99
C ASP A 40 -21.78 17.22 -12.03
N ALA A 41 -20.96 16.19 -11.77
CA ALA A 41 -19.90 15.72 -12.67
C ALA A 41 -19.66 14.22 -12.52
N GLU A 42 -19.24 13.57 -13.62
CA GLU A 42 -18.87 12.14 -13.64
C GLU A 42 -17.52 11.87 -12.96
N LYS A 43 -16.61 12.87 -13.00
CA LYS A 43 -15.28 12.80 -12.35
C LYS A 43 -15.06 14.05 -11.53
N PHE A 44 -14.48 13.85 -10.33
CA PHE A 44 -14.04 14.94 -9.46
C PHE A 44 -12.73 14.59 -8.78
N SER A 45 -12.03 15.60 -8.24
CA SER A 45 -10.77 15.42 -7.52
C SER A 45 -10.92 15.74 -6.05
N ALA A 46 -10.22 14.97 -5.22
CA ALA A 46 -10.12 15.20 -3.79
C ALA A 46 -8.75 14.76 -3.26
N SER A 47 -8.37 15.23 -2.08
CA SER A 47 -7.25 14.67 -1.32
C SER A 47 -7.67 13.37 -0.63
N ILE A 48 -6.73 12.45 -0.38
CA ILE A 48 -6.96 11.25 0.46
C ILE A 48 -7.44 11.61 1.87
N LYS A 49 -7.15 12.83 2.35
CA LYS A 49 -7.58 13.36 3.65
C LYS A 49 -8.94 14.06 3.61
N ALA A 50 -9.64 14.04 2.46
CA ALA A 50 -10.95 14.65 2.33
C ALA A 50 -11.97 13.94 3.24
N ASP A 51 -12.78 14.73 3.94
CA ASP A 51 -13.88 14.20 4.74
C ASP A 51 -15.03 13.67 3.87
N GLU A 52 -15.89 12.87 4.45
CA GLU A 52 -17.06 12.28 3.79
C GLU A 52 -17.95 13.34 3.13
N LYS A 53 -18.15 14.50 3.78
CA LYS A 53 -18.95 15.61 3.25
C LYS A 53 -18.38 16.15 1.95
N LYS A 54 -17.05 16.23 1.84
CA LYS A 54 -16.38 16.66 0.61
C LYS A 54 -16.53 15.62 -0.49
N LEU A 55 -16.45 14.33 -0.14
CA LEU A 55 -16.62 13.23 -1.09
C LEU A 55 -18.05 13.10 -1.61
N ILE A 56 -19.07 13.41 -0.80
CA ILE A 56 -20.49 13.42 -1.19
C ILE A 56 -20.87 14.71 -1.96
N SER A 57 -20.08 15.77 -1.83
CA SER A 57 -20.39 17.06 -2.46
C SER A 57 -20.70 16.93 -3.97
N GLY A 58 -21.77 17.61 -4.40
CA GLY A 58 -22.23 17.57 -5.79
C GLY A 58 -23.10 16.36 -6.16
N VAL A 59 -23.44 15.51 -5.16
CA VAL A 59 -24.42 14.42 -5.34
C VAL A 59 -25.71 14.80 -4.65
N THR A 60 -26.84 14.58 -5.34
CA THR A 60 -28.20 14.81 -4.82
C THR A 60 -29.06 13.58 -5.02
N ALA A 61 -30.05 13.40 -4.17
CA ALA A 61 -31.02 12.32 -4.30
C ALA A 61 -32.45 12.88 -4.16
N PHE A 62 -33.31 12.55 -5.09
CA PHE A 62 -34.70 13.00 -5.10
C PHE A 62 -35.65 11.81 -5.28
N ASP A 63 -36.64 11.74 -4.45
CA ASP A 63 -37.74 10.76 -4.54
C ASP A 63 -39.06 11.46 -4.93
N GLN A 64 -39.88 10.77 -5.71
CA GLN A 64 -41.14 11.35 -6.20
C GLN A 64 -42.14 11.62 -5.09
N LYS A 65 -42.17 10.81 -4.02
CA LYS A 65 -43.10 10.95 -2.88
C LYS A 65 -42.49 11.69 -1.72
N ASP A 66 -41.20 11.44 -1.42
CA ASP A 66 -40.54 11.96 -0.24
C ASP A 66 -39.83 13.28 -0.48
N GLY A 67 -39.65 13.65 -1.78
CA GLY A 67 -38.95 14.86 -2.19
C GLY A 67 -37.44 14.72 -2.13
N ASP A 68 -36.77 15.74 -1.63
CA ASP A 68 -35.31 15.73 -1.44
C ASP A 68 -34.95 14.79 -0.27
N VAL A 69 -34.17 13.75 -0.60
CA VAL A 69 -33.66 12.74 0.33
C VAL A 69 -32.13 12.72 0.33
N SER A 70 -31.50 13.82 -0.10
CA SER A 70 -30.03 13.93 -0.20
C SER A 70 -29.33 13.71 1.14
N ASP A 71 -29.98 13.97 2.27
CA ASP A 71 -29.44 13.69 3.61
C ASP A 71 -29.27 12.19 3.89
N SER A 72 -29.89 11.31 3.08
CA SER A 72 -29.75 9.86 3.20
C SER A 72 -28.56 9.30 2.42
N ILE A 73 -27.83 10.13 1.67
CA ILE A 73 -26.69 9.69 0.85
C ILE A 73 -25.56 9.22 1.74
N LEU A 74 -25.07 8.01 1.47
CA LEU A 74 -23.91 7.40 2.11
C LEU A 74 -22.93 6.94 1.03
N ILE A 75 -21.66 6.85 1.38
CA ILE A 75 -20.64 6.19 0.56
C ILE A 75 -20.72 4.68 0.85
N ASP A 76 -21.05 3.89 -0.15
CA ASP A 76 -21.10 2.43 -0.06
C ASP A 76 -19.69 1.84 -0.20
N SER A 77 -18.94 2.29 -1.21
CA SER A 77 -17.60 1.77 -1.48
C SER A 77 -16.74 2.74 -2.28
N ILE A 78 -15.43 2.63 -2.07
CA ILE A 78 -14.39 3.23 -2.93
C ILE A 78 -13.51 2.08 -3.40
N LYS A 79 -13.32 1.92 -4.71
CA LYS A 79 -12.54 0.84 -5.31
C LYS A 79 -11.63 1.36 -6.40
N LYS A 80 -10.45 0.75 -6.55
CA LYS A 80 -9.53 1.04 -7.66
C LYS A 80 -10.27 0.97 -8.99
N LYS A 81 -10.01 1.95 -9.85
CA LYS A 81 -10.43 1.91 -11.26
C LYS A 81 -9.32 1.29 -12.09
N GLU A 82 -9.64 0.22 -12.83
CA GLU A 82 -8.65 -0.45 -13.67
C GLU A 82 -8.06 0.49 -14.73
N GLY A 83 -6.76 0.32 -15.00
CA GLY A 83 -6.03 1.08 -16.02
C GLY A 83 -5.61 2.49 -15.60
N THR A 84 -5.72 2.82 -14.31
CA THR A 84 -5.26 4.11 -13.75
C THR A 84 -4.61 3.88 -12.39
N ASP A 85 -3.69 4.76 -11.99
CA ASP A 85 -2.98 4.65 -10.71
C ASP A 85 -3.62 5.48 -9.60
N SER A 86 -4.32 6.57 -9.92
CA SER A 86 -4.90 7.50 -8.94
C SER A 86 -6.40 7.76 -9.11
N ASP A 87 -7.07 7.04 -10.03
CA ASP A 87 -8.52 7.11 -10.21
C ASP A 87 -9.21 5.91 -9.53
N PHE A 88 -10.30 6.20 -8.84
CA PHE A 88 -11.12 5.24 -8.10
C PHE A 88 -12.58 5.37 -8.50
N LEU A 89 -13.35 4.30 -8.32
CA LEU A 89 -14.80 4.30 -8.44
C LEU A 89 -15.40 4.46 -7.05
N ILE A 90 -16.06 5.59 -6.81
CA ILE A 90 -16.82 5.84 -5.58
C ILE A 90 -18.29 5.60 -5.85
N THR A 91 -18.91 4.71 -5.08
CA THR A 91 -20.31 4.36 -5.17
C THR A 91 -21.08 4.95 -4.00
N TYR A 92 -22.13 5.68 -4.31
CA TYR A 92 -23.07 6.24 -3.35
C TYR A 92 -24.36 5.44 -3.32
N VAL A 93 -25.01 5.38 -2.18
CA VAL A 93 -26.34 4.86 -1.99
C VAL A 93 -27.22 5.91 -1.31
N ALA A 94 -28.48 5.97 -1.66
CA ALA A 94 -29.48 6.78 -0.97
C ALA A 94 -30.76 5.99 -0.72
N PHE A 95 -31.47 6.38 0.32
CA PHE A 95 -32.70 5.72 0.75
C PHE A 95 -33.82 6.73 0.86
N ASP A 96 -35.03 6.33 0.44
CA ASP A 96 -36.27 7.04 0.76
C ASP A 96 -36.78 6.68 2.17
N LYS A 97 -37.88 7.29 2.61
CA LYS A 97 -38.52 6.97 3.89
C LYS A 97 -39.17 5.57 3.94
N SER A 98 -39.41 4.95 2.79
CA SER A 98 -39.91 3.60 2.64
C SER A 98 -38.81 2.54 2.57
N SER A 99 -37.53 2.96 2.66
CA SER A 99 -36.34 2.13 2.58
C SER A 99 -36.10 1.53 1.18
N ASN A 100 -36.61 2.14 0.14
CA ASN A 100 -36.17 1.81 -1.21
C ASN A 100 -34.78 2.47 -1.46
N MET A 101 -33.89 1.73 -2.09
CA MET A 101 -32.48 2.12 -2.27
C MET A 101 -32.15 2.33 -3.75
N ALA A 102 -31.39 3.34 -4.04
CA ALA A 102 -30.73 3.54 -5.33
C ALA A 102 -29.24 3.82 -5.15
N SER A 103 -28.47 3.61 -6.19
CA SER A 103 -27.01 3.84 -6.19
C SER A 103 -26.57 4.65 -7.40
N LEU A 104 -25.43 5.34 -7.23
CA LEU A 104 -24.74 6.10 -8.26
C LEU A 104 -23.23 5.91 -8.10
N THR A 105 -22.52 5.73 -9.20
CA THR A 105 -21.05 5.62 -9.17
C THR A 105 -20.42 6.77 -9.96
N ARG A 106 -19.38 7.39 -9.40
CA ARG A 106 -18.54 8.44 -10.02
C ARG A 106 -17.09 8.01 -10.04
N THR A 107 -16.28 8.68 -10.85
CA THR A 107 -14.83 8.57 -10.80
C THR A 107 -14.27 9.61 -9.82
N LEU A 108 -13.59 9.15 -8.78
CA LEU A 108 -12.82 9.95 -7.83
C LEU A 108 -11.34 9.91 -8.24
N HIS A 109 -10.73 11.07 -8.42
CA HIS A 109 -9.30 11.23 -8.61
C HIS A 109 -8.68 11.73 -7.31
N TYR A 110 -7.85 10.92 -6.67
CA TYR A 110 -7.06 11.40 -5.54
C TYR A 110 -5.81 12.12 -6.03
N SER A 111 -5.71 13.43 -5.68
CA SER A 111 -4.61 14.29 -6.15
C SER A 111 -3.27 14.04 -5.45
N ASP A 112 -3.28 13.35 -4.34
CA ASP A 112 -2.16 13.06 -3.45
C ASP A 112 -2.06 11.57 -3.11
N TYR A 113 -2.57 10.70 -4.00
CA TYR A 113 -2.44 9.27 -3.87
C TYR A 113 -1.01 8.84 -4.20
N ARG A 114 -0.44 8.00 -3.36
CA ARG A 114 0.76 7.22 -3.63
C ARG A 114 0.52 5.73 -3.33
N GLN A 115 1.27 4.88 -3.97
CA GLN A 115 1.27 3.46 -3.69
C GLN A 115 1.83 3.17 -2.30
N ALA A 116 1.57 1.97 -1.76
CA ALA A 116 2.17 1.58 -0.50
C ALA A 116 3.71 1.54 -0.61
N HIS A 117 4.39 2.08 0.38
CA HIS A 117 5.85 2.04 0.49
C HIS A 117 6.29 0.92 1.42
N PHE A 118 7.17 0.07 0.93
CA PHE A 118 7.86 -0.94 1.74
C PHE A 118 9.12 -0.35 2.36
N SER A 119 9.50 -0.86 3.53
CA SER A 119 10.78 -0.53 4.17
C SER A 119 11.42 -1.79 4.75
N PHE A 120 12.74 -1.84 4.72
CA PHE A 120 13.57 -2.84 5.40
C PHE A 120 14.95 -2.23 5.68
N GLU A 121 15.59 -2.66 6.79
CA GLU A 121 16.75 -1.97 7.37
C GLU A 121 18.07 -2.71 7.20
N GLN A 122 18.08 -3.88 6.56
CA GLN A 122 19.28 -4.69 6.37
C GLN A 122 19.34 -5.34 5.00
N ALA A 123 20.52 -5.77 4.59
CA ALA A 123 20.68 -6.57 3.38
C ALA A 123 19.86 -7.87 3.46
N LEU A 124 19.19 -8.23 2.38
CA LEU A 124 18.45 -9.48 2.27
C LEU A 124 19.42 -10.64 1.98
N ARG A 125 20.28 -10.94 2.96
CA ARG A 125 21.37 -11.90 2.88
C ARG A 125 21.40 -12.76 4.13
N PHE A 126 21.24 -14.08 3.96
CA PHE A 126 21.03 -15.02 5.08
C PHE A 126 21.91 -16.27 4.93
N PRO A 127 22.29 -16.91 6.04
CA PRO A 127 23.04 -18.16 5.99
C PRO A 127 22.16 -19.32 5.47
N GLU A 128 22.81 -20.28 4.81
CA GLU A 128 22.14 -21.52 4.38
C GLU A 128 21.70 -22.40 5.56
N ASN A 129 20.81 -23.36 5.30
CA ASN A 129 20.32 -24.34 6.27
C ASN A 129 19.61 -23.74 7.49
N GLN A 130 19.04 -22.55 7.35
CA GLN A 130 18.21 -21.89 8.37
C GLN A 130 16.87 -21.51 7.75
N GLU A 131 15.80 -21.70 8.50
CA GLU A 131 14.48 -21.17 8.17
C GLU A 131 14.50 -19.64 8.25
N ILE A 132 14.00 -18.98 7.23
CA ILE A 132 14.00 -17.52 7.13
C ILE A 132 12.56 -17.03 7.11
N ASP A 133 12.15 -16.34 8.17
CA ASP A 133 10.91 -15.56 8.16
C ASP A 133 11.17 -14.21 7.47
N LEU A 134 11.22 -14.25 6.13
CA LEU A 134 11.57 -13.10 5.32
C LEU A 134 10.61 -11.91 5.54
N LEU A 135 9.31 -12.18 5.77
CA LEU A 135 8.32 -11.12 5.95
C LEU A 135 8.55 -10.30 7.21
N SER A 136 9.19 -10.87 8.25
CA SER A 136 9.49 -10.15 9.49
C SER A 136 10.48 -8.99 9.32
N TYR A 137 11.20 -8.94 8.18
CA TYR A 137 12.14 -7.86 7.86
C TYR A 137 11.48 -6.68 7.16
N PHE A 138 10.22 -6.82 6.72
CA PHE A 138 9.52 -5.79 5.96
C PHE A 138 8.47 -5.09 6.79
N THR A 139 8.33 -3.79 6.53
CA THR A 139 7.16 -3.00 6.91
C THR A 139 6.56 -2.36 5.66
N ALA A 140 5.27 -2.00 5.70
CA ALA A 140 4.62 -1.30 4.61
C ALA A 140 3.64 -0.25 5.13
N ASP A 141 3.69 0.95 4.53
CA ASP A 141 2.80 2.09 4.83
C ASP A 141 2.04 2.52 3.57
N ASP A 142 0.71 2.51 3.65
CA ASP A 142 -0.20 2.95 2.59
C ASP A 142 -0.78 4.32 2.91
N CYS A 143 -0.92 5.20 1.92
CA CYS A 143 -1.40 6.55 2.14
C CYS A 143 -2.88 6.62 2.58
N ILE A 144 -3.69 5.58 2.31
CA ILE A 144 -5.11 5.49 2.71
C ILE A 144 -5.25 4.75 4.04
N ASP A 145 -4.60 3.58 4.16
CA ASP A 145 -4.83 2.64 5.27
C ASP A 145 -3.77 2.76 6.39
N GLY A 146 -2.68 3.53 6.16
CA GLY A 146 -1.56 3.63 7.10
C GLY A 146 -0.74 2.36 7.14
N ASP A 147 -0.45 1.82 8.33
CA ASP A 147 0.33 0.59 8.48
C ASP A 147 -0.40 -0.64 7.94
N VAL A 148 0.10 -1.15 6.83
CA VAL A 148 -0.41 -2.35 6.15
C VAL A 148 0.56 -3.54 6.25
N THR A 149 1.56 -3.45 7.12
CA THR A 149 2.56 -4.51 7.38
C THR A 149 1.93 -5.89 7.62
N PRO A 150 0.84 -6.05 8.41
CA PRO A 150 0.22 -7.36 8.63
C PRO A 150 -0.38 -8.03 7.40
N PHE A 151 -0.53 -7.28 6.30
CA PHE A 151 -1.14 -7.75 5.04
C PHE A 151 -0.11 -8.00 3.94
N ILE A 152 1.19 -7.89 4.26
CA ILE A 152 2.27 -8.21 3.32
C ILE A 152 2.22 -9.71 2.98
N THR A 153 2.39 -10.03 1.71
CA THR A 153 2.48 -11.39 1.18
C THR A 153 3.76 -11.56 0.37
N LEU A 154 4.24 -12.79 0.26
CA LEU A 154 5.44 -13.17 -0.48
C LEU A 154 5.08 -14.21 -1.53
N ASP A 155 5.52 -13.97 -2.78
CA ASP A 155 5.42 -14.87 -3.92
C ASP A 155 6.82 -15.18 -4.50
N GLY A 156 6.92 -16.21 -5.36
CA GLY A 156 8.19 -16.63 -5.98
C GLY A 156 8.82 -17.80 -5.25
N ASP A 157 10.11 -17.73 -4.94
CA ASP A 157 10.90 -18.82 -4.32
C ASP A 157 10.62 -19.00 -2.81
N LYS A 158 9.47 -18.55 -2.32
CA LYS A 158 9.04 -18.57 -0.92
C LYS A 158 9.20 -19.96 -0.27
N GLU A 159 8.70 -21.02 -0.93
CA GLU A 159 8.74 -22.39 -0.37
C GLU A 159 10.18 -22.89 -0.14
N VAL A 160 11.14 -22.39 -0.93
CA VAL A 160 12.56 -22.72 -0.76
C VAL A 160 13.13 -21.98 0.44
N LEU A 161 12.77 -20.70 0.62
CA LEU A 161 13.28 -19.87 1.71
C LEU A 161 12.70 -20.28 3.09
N GLU A 162 11.44 -20.70 3.13
CA GLU A 162 10.78 -21.19 4.35
C GLU A 162 11.24 -22.59 4.77
N GLY A 163 12.02 -23.30 3.92
CA GLY A 163 12.59 -24.60 4.19
C GLY A 163 14.04 -24.51 4.69
N GLU A 164 14.90 -25.35 4.12
CA GLU A 164 16.36 -25.30 4.35
C GLU A 164 17.04 -24.81 3.06
N PRO A 165 17.07 -23.49 2.81
CA PRO A 165 17.60 -22.94 1.57
C PRO A 165 19.09 -23.28 1.43
N LYS A 166 19.52 -23.50 0.20
CA LYS A 166 20.93 -23.73 -0.15
C LYS A 166 21.53 -22.46 -0.70
N LYS A 167 22.85 -22.36 -0.68
CA LYS A 167 23.59 -21.25 -1.28
C LYS A 167 23.08 -20.94 -2.68
N GLY A 168 22.72 -19.66 -2.91
CA GLY A 168 22.17 -19.19 -4.16
C GLY A 168 21.51 -17.82 -4.05
N ILE A 169 20.95 -17.36 -5.17
CA ILE A 169 20.13 -16.15 -5.24
C ILE A 169 18.71 -16.60 -5.55
N TYR A 170 17.76 -16.09 -4.78
CA TYR A 170 16.33 -16.41 -4.86
C TYR A 170 15.53 -15.16 -5.18
N GLU A 171 14.69 -15.28 -6.20
CA GLU A 171 13.87 -14.16 -6.67
C GLU A 171 12.47 -14.27 -6.06
N CYS A 172 12.08 -13.23 -5.34
CA CYS A 172 10.77 -13.14 -4.71
C CYS A 172 10.09 -11.83 -5.06
N THR A 173 8.78 -11.77 -4.79
CA THR A 173 7.99 -10.55 -4.91
C THR A 173 7.22 -10.34 -3.61
N VAL A 174 7.47 -9.22 -2.96
CA VAL A 174 6.70 -8.76 -1.81
C VAL A 174 5.51 -7.96 -2.33
N SER A 175 4.32 -8.22 -1.81
CA SER A 175 3.08 -7.58 -2.26
C SER A 175 2.21 -7.17 -1.08
N VAL A 176 1.48 -6.07 -1.23
CA VAL A 176 0.44 -5.66 -0.28
C VAL A 176 -0.75 -5.07 -1.04
N THR A 177 -1.96 -5.39 -0.60
CA THR A 177 -3.20 -4.85 -1.19
C THR A 177 -3.92 -4.01 -0.13
N ASN A 178 -4.20 -2.75 -0.47
CA ASN A 178 -4.93 -1.83 0.40
C ASN A 178 -6.47 -2.05 0.35
N SER A 179 -7.22 -1.37 1.23
CA SER A 179 -8.68 -1.51 1.36
C SER A 179 -9.47 -1.13 0.11
N VAL A 180 -8.91 -0.30 -0.77
CA VAL A 180 -9.55 0.10 -2.04
C VAL A 180 -9.20 -0.84 -3.20
N GLY A 181 -8.43 -1.91 -2.93
CA GLY A 181 -8.09 -2.96 -3.89
C GLY A 181 -6.89 -2.61 -4.79
N TYR A 182 -6.03 -1.68 -4.36
CA TYR A 182 -4.76 -1.42 -5.04
C TYR A 182 -3.68 -2.36 -4.48
N THR A 183 -3.02 -3.11 -5.37
CA THR A 183 -1.89 -3.99 -5.02
C THR A 183 -0.59 -3.34 -5.44
N THR A 184 0.29 -3.10 -4.48
CA THR A 184 1.67 -2.68 -4.70
C THR A 184 2.58 -3.90 -4.62
N THR A 185 3.54 -4.01 -5.53
CA THR A 185 4.47 -5.13 -5.61
C THR A 185 5.91 -4.63 -5.64
N LEU A 186 6.80 -5.34 -4.94
CA LEU A 186 8.23 -5.06 -4.91
C LEU A 186 9.00 -6.35 -5.22
N PRO A 187 9.62 -6.46 -6.41
CA PRO A 187 10.53 -7.56 -6.70
C PRO A 187 11.80 -7.41 -5.86
N ILE A 188 12.26 -8.50 -5.27
CA ILE A 188 13.44 -8.56 -4.42
C ILE A 188 14.28 -9.79 -4.76
N SER A 189 15.60 -9.68 -4.56
CA SER A 189 16.55 -10.80 -4.61
C SER A 189 17.08 -11.07 -3.22
N VAL A 190 17.02 -12.33 -2.81
CA VAL A 190 17.52 -12.81 -1.51
C VAL A 190 18.77 -13.66 -1.76
N GLU A 191 19.88 -13.27 -1.15
CA GLU A 191 21.12 -14.07 -1.21
C GLU A 191 21.16 -15.05 -0.04
N ILE A 192 21.40 -16.33 -0.35
CA ILE A 192 21.73 -17.34 0.64
C ILE A 192 23.21 -17.70 0.49
N TYR A 193 23.96 -17.53 1.57
CA TYR A 193 25.38 -17.79 1.60
C TYR A 193 25.74 -19.04 2.40
N GLU A 194 26.88 -19.64 2.08
CA GLU A 194 27.47 -20.74 2.85
C GLU A 194 28.11 -20.20 4.13
N ASP A 195 27.56 -20.56 5.29
CA ASP A 195 28.02 -20.09 6.59
C ASP A 195 29.31 -20.78 7.04
N GLY A 196 30.42 -20.43 6.38
CA GLY A 196 31.77 -20.96 6.65
C GLY A 196 32.64 -20.02 7.48
N TYR A 197 33.86 -20.51 7.82
CA TYR A 197 34.84 -19.69 8.57
C TYR A 197 35.24 -18.42 7.81
N ASP A 198 35.46 -18.52 6.50
CA ASP A 198 35.89 -17.42 5.65
C ASP A 198 34.79 -16.33 5.55
N GLU A 199 33.54 -16.77 5.42
CA GLU A 199 32.38 -15.88 5.39
C GLU A 199 32.25 -15.04 6.66
N ARG A 200 32.42 -15.67 7.83
CA ARG A 200 32.26 -15.01 9.12
C ARG A 200 33.44 -14.11 9.52
N ASN A 201 34.65 -14.44 9.08
CA ASN A 201 35.87 -13.84 9.62
C ASN A 201 36.72 -13.07 8.59
N GLN A 202 36.52 -13.32 7.30
CA GLN A 202 37.39 -12.76 6.26
C GLN A 202 36.64 -11.98 5.18
N ARG A 203 35.37 -12.33 4.89
CA ARG A 203 34.61 -11.66 3.85
C ARG A 203 34.13 -10.31 4.35
N PRO A 204 34.42 -9.22 3.62
CA PRO A 204 33.89 -7.90 3.94
C PRO A 204 32.38 -7.83 3.75
N GLN A 205 31.72 -6.88 4.38
CA GLN A 205 30.30 -6.57 4.21
C GLN A 205 30.12 -5.06 3.99
N ILE A 206 29.42 -4.70 2.93
CA ILE A 206 29.03 -3.31 2.66
C ILE A 206 27.73 -3.04 3.42
N ILE A 207 27.73 -2.04 4.27
CA ILE A 207 26.56 -1.59 5.00
C ILE A 207 26.06 -0.30 4.36
N LEU A 208 24.77 -0.29 4.03
CA LEU A 208 24.07 0.88 3.52
C LEU A 208 23.24 1.52 4.64
N ASN A 209 23.09 2.85 4.59
CA ASN A 209 22.21 3.57 5.52
C ASN A 209 20.71 3.37 5.18
N GLN A 210 20.41 2.96 3.94
CA GLN A 210 19.08 2.56 3.47
C GLN A 210 19.22 1.46 2.41
N TYR A 211 18.29 0.53 2.37
CA TYR A 211 18.26 -0.57 1.39
C TYR A 211 17.14 -0.43 0.36
N ILE A 212 16.24 0.52 0.56
CA ILE A 212 15.21 0.91 -0.38
C ILE A 212 15.02 2.42 -0.32
N VAL A 213 14.84 3.05 -1.49
CA VAL A 213 14.56 4.47 -1.61
C VAL A 213 13.47 4.70 -2.66
N TYR A 214 12.57 5.64 -2.38
CA TYR A 214 11.55 6.12 -3.28
C TYR A 214 11.90 7.49 -3.78
N MET A 215 11.73 7.73 -5.08
CA MET A 215 12.04 9.01 -5.70
C MET A 215 11.04 9.35 -6.81
N GLU A 216 10.82 10.63 -7.01
CA GLU A 216 9.98 11.14 -8.09
C GLU A 216 10.71 11.08 -9.44
N LYS A 217 9.93 10.96 -10.54
CA LYS A 217 10.52 11.04 -11.89
C LYS A 217 11.31 12.31 -12.11
N GLY A 218 12.50 12.16 -12.70
CA GLY A 218 13.41 13.26 -13.01
C GLY A 218 14.27 13.72 -11.83
N GLU A 219 14.08 13.14 -10.65
CA GLU A 219 14.94 13.41 -9.50
C GLU A 219 16.33 12.78 -9.71
N GLN A 220 17.39 13.44 -9.22
CA GLN A 220 18.75 12.95 -9.36
C GLN A 220 19.11 12.01 -8.21
N LEU A 221 19.60 10.82 -8.57
CA LEU A 221 20.08 9.83 -7.61
C LEU A 221 21.59 10.01 -7.38
N ASP A 222 21.98 10.34 -6.16
CA ASP A 222 23.36 10.20 -5.70
C ASP A 222 23.53 8.85 -4.99
N SER A 223 23.94 7.83 -5.73
CA SER A 223 24.11 6.49 -5.20
C SER A 223 25.19 6.41 -4.12
N SER A 224 26.16 7.34 -4.09
CA SER A 224 27.24 7.35 -3.08
C SER A 224 26.74 7.72 -1.69
N ALA A 225 25.66 8.50 -1.60
CA ALA A 225 25.09 8.97 -0.35
C ALA A 225 24.46 7.87 0.51
N TYR A 226 24.19 6.69 -0.07
CA TYR A 226 23.58 5.56 0.65
C TYR A 226 24.59 4.58 1.25
N LEU A 227 25.87 4.74 0.93
CA LEU A 227 26.95 3.94 1.51
C LEU A 227 27.28 4.46 2.91
N ASP A 228 27.22 3.59 3.92
CA ASP A 228 27.53 3.97 5.32
C ASP A 228 28.97 3.56 5.66
N HIS A 229 29.25 2.26 5.79
CA HIS A 229 30.57 1.76 6.12
C HIS A 229 30.80 0.35 5.56
N ILE A 230 32.01 -0.17 5.76
CA ILE A 230 32.36 -1.55 5.45
C ILE A 230 32.76 -2.24 6.76
N GLU A 231 32.26 -3.45 6.98
CA GLU A 231 32.66 -4.33 8.06
C GLU A 231 33.58 -5.43 7.53
N GLU A 232 34.75 -5.63 8.14
CA GLU A 232 35.68 -6.68 7.75
C GLU A 232 36.49 -7.16 8.97
N GLY A 233 36.57 -8.47 9.16
CA GLY A 233 37.36 -9.08 10.24
C GLY A 233 36.92 -8.64 11.65
N GLY A 234 35.66 -8.24 11.83
CA GLY A 234 35.12 -7.69 13.09
C GLY A 234 35.49 -6.23 13.33
N GLU A 235 36.04 -5.53 12.36
CA GLU A 235 36.35 -4.10 12.42
C GLU A 235 35.45 -3.31 11.47
N THR A 236 35.19 -2.05 11.81
CA THR A 236 34.39 -1.12 11.00
C THR A 236 35.30 -0.12 10.32
N PHE A 237 35.16 0.03 9.01
CA PHE A 237 35.89 0.94 8.16
C PHE A 237 34.98 2.02 7.63
N ALA A 238 35.23 3.27 7.99
CA ALA A 238 34.53 4.41 7.40
C ALA A 238 34.92 4.56 5.92
N VAL A 239 33.98 4.96 5.06
CA VAL A 239 34.26 5.24 3.66
C VAL A 239 34.60 6.70 3.51
N SER A 240 35.81 6.99 2.99
CA SER A 240 36.29 8.36 2.75
C SER A 240 35.96 8.80 1.31
N GLY A 241 35.59 10.08 1.14
CA GLY A 241 35.25 10.66 -0.17
C GLY A 241 33.75 10.73 -0.45
N ILE A 242 32.89 10.38 0.52
CA ILE A 242 31.45 10.62 0.43
C ILE A 242 31.21 12.11 0.64
N THR A 243 30.63 12.79 -0.36
CA THR A 243 30.13 14.16 -0.22
C THR A 243 28.78 14.12 0.47
N SER A 244 28.76 14.18 1.81
CA SER A 244 27.50 14.32 2.54
C SER A 244 26.92 15.71 2.29
N SER A 245 25.83 15.77 1.52
CA SER A 245 25.00 16.98 1.36
C SER A 245 24.00 17.14 2.51
N VAL A 246 24.45 16.98 3.76
CA VAL A 246 23.64 17.37 4.93
C VAL A 246 24.17 18.70 5.44
N GLU A 247 23.55 19.79 5.01
CA GLU A 247 23.72 21.08 5.67
C GLU A 247 23.18 21.04 7.09
N GLY A 248 24.05 21.28 8.05
CA GLY A 248 23.70 21.78 9.37
C GLY A 248 23.79 20.83 10.53
N THR A 249 25.00 20.52 10.98
CA THR A 249 25.29 20.45 12.43
C THR A 249 26.71 20.84 12.71
N SER A 250 26.85 21.77 13.65
CA SER A 250 28.08 22.40 14.13
C SER A 250 29.17 21.38 14.51
N GLU A 251 30.38 21.67 14.06
CA GLU A 251 31.63 21.08 14.53
C GLU A 251 31.69 21.08 16.06
N SER A 252 31.54 19.91 16.65
CA SER A 252 32.01 19.64 18.00
C SER A 252 33.09 18.57 17.92
N GLU A 253 34.29 18.97 18.34
CA GLU A 253 35.50 18.18 18.44
C GLU A 253 35.18 16.80 19.07
N GLN A 254 35.12 15.74 18.25
CA GLN A 254 35.31 14.38 18.72
C GLN A 254 36.73 13.95 18.35
N GLN A 255 37.48 13.72 19.40
CA GLN A 255 38.83 13.18 19.41
C GLN A 255 38.84 11.86 18.60
N SER A 256 39.43 11.91 17.39
CA SER A 256 39.54 10.77 16.48
C SER A 256 40.49 9.73 17.06
N THR A 257 40.01 8.64 17.56
CA THR A 257 40.68 7.36 17.30
C THR A 257 40.72 7.22 15.79
N ALA A 258 41.91 7.05 15.21
CA ALA A 258 42.07 6.91 13.77
C ALA A 258 41.23 5.70 13.29
N SER A 259 40.00 5.92 12.89
CA SER A 259 39.15 4.90 12.29
C SER A 259 39.83 4.51 10.97
N LYS A 260 40.03 3.22 10.78
CA LYS A 260 40.48 2.68 9.49
C LYS A 260 39.52 3.17 8.41
N GLN A 261 40.03 3.56 7.26
CA GLN A 261 39.25 4.13 6.19
C GLN A 261 39.51 3.36 4.89
N ILE A 262 38.44 3.15 4.14
CA ILE A 262 38.46 2.64 2.77
C ILE A 262 38.10 3.80 1.84
N SER A 263 38.87 3.98 0.76
CA SER A 263 38.55 5.00 -0.23
C SER A 263 37.34 4.61 -1.03
N MET A 264 36.44 5.57 -1.31
CA MET A 264 35.30 5.41 -2.22
C MET A 264 35.73 4.91 -3.60
N GLU A 265 36.94 5.22 -4.06
CA GLU A 265 37.50 4.76 -5.33
C GLU A 265 37.69 3.23 -5.41
N ASN A 266 37.78 2.57 -4.26
CA ASN A 266 37.89 1.10 -4.17
C ASN A 266 36.54 0.40 -4.21
N ILE A 267 35.42 1.15 -4.25
CA ILE A 267 34.06 0.61 -4.28
C ILE A 267 33.45 0.88 -5.65
N GLU A 268 33.17 -0.18 -6.38
CA GLU A 268 32.50 -0.09 -7.67
C GLU A 268 30.99 0.05 -7.45
N ILE A 269 30.40 1.15 -7.94
CA ILE A 269 28.96 1.39 -7.91
C ILE A 269 28.41 1.26 -9.33
N THR A 270 27.56 0.26 -9.54
CA THR A 270 26.89 0.03 -10.83
C THR A 270 25.40 0.35 -10.69
N SER A 271 24.94 1.35 -11.44
CA SER A 271 23.55 1.78 -11.47
C SER A 271 22.96 1.62 -12.88
N LYS A 272 21.76 1.06 -12.95
CA LYS A 272 20.92 1.00 -14.16
C LYS A 272 19.59 1.75 -13.97
N VAL A 273 19.56 2.66 -13.00
CA VAL A 273 18.37 3.45 -12.68
C VAL A 273 18.09 4.43 -13.81
N ASP A 274 16.88 4.35 -14.35
CA ASP A 274 16.31 5.32 -15.29
C ASP A 274 15.33 6.20 -14.51
N THR A 275 15.80 7.37 -14.06
CA THR A 275 15.01 8.28 -13.24
C THR A 275 13.84 8.93 -13.98
N GLU A 276 13.84 8.91 -15.32
CA GLU A 276 12.76 9.44 -16.15
C GLU A 276 11.59 8.44 -16.30
N LYS A 277 11.78 7.19 -15.87
CA LYS A 277 10.80 6.13 -16.05
C LYS A 277 10.44 5.47 -14.75
N ALA A 278 9.13 5.45 -14.41
CA ALA A 278 8.62 4.71 -13.27
C ALA A 278 9.00 3.24 -13.34
N GLY A 279 9.42 2.68 -12.22
CA GLY A 279 9.81 1.29 -12.11
C GLY A 279 10.66 1.01 -10.88
N VAL A 280 10.99 -0.26 -10.69
CA VAL A 280 11.88 -0.72 -9.63
C VAL A 280 13.23 -1.04 -10.26
N TYR A 281 14.27 -0.46 -9.70
CA TYR A 281 15.65 -0.57 -10.17
C TYR A 281 16.55 -1.00 -9.02
N THR A 282 17.78 -1.43 -9.36
CA THR A 282 18.79 -1.81 -8.38
C THR A 282 20.09 -1.09 -8.66
N VAL A 283 20.69 -0.52 -7.61
CA VAL A 283 22.09 -0.08 -7.59
C VAL A 283 22.90 -1.14 -6.86
N ASN A 284 23.95 -1.63 -7.49
CA ASN A 284 24.86 -2.60 -6.90
C ASN A 284 26.14 -1.90 -6.46
N TYR A 285 26.57 -2.19 -5.24
CA TYR A 285 27.86 -1.78 -4.65
C TYR A 285 28.72 -3.03 -4.55
N HIS A 286 29.93 -2.96 -5.07
CA HIS A 286 30.90 -4.05 -5.05
C HIS A 286 32.22 -3.59 -4.47
N TYR A 287 32.79 -4.37 -3.55
CA TYR A 287 34.09 -4.12 -2.95
C TYR A 287 34.88 -5.41 -2.84
N THR A 288 36.17 -5.35 -3.16
CA THR A 288 37.12 -6.45 -2.95
C THR A 288 38.17 -6.00 -1.94
N SER A 289 38.30 -6.75 -0.85
CA SER A 289 39.28 -6.48 0.18
C SER A 289 40.71 -6.62 -0.36
N GLU A 290 41.55 -5.64 -0.14
CA GLU A 290 42.98 -5.70 -0.45
C GLU A 290 43.74 -6.64 0.50
N GLU A 291 43.23 -6.84 1.69
CA GLU A 291 43.88 -7.66 2.73
C GLU A 291 43.58 -9.15 2.54
N THR A 292 42.30 -9.49 2.34
CA THR A 292 41.85 -10.89 2.29
C THR A 292 41.64 -11.40 0.88
N GLY A 293 41.45 -10.50 -0.10
CA GLY A 293 41.10 -10.83 -1.48
C GLY A 293 39.66 -11.30 -1.68
N TYR A 294 38.83 -11.30 -0.62
CA TYR A 294 37.40 -11.63 -0.72
C TYR A 294 36.62 -10.42 -1.23
N ASP A 295 35.56 -10.72 -1.97
CA ASP A 295 34.62 -9.72 -2.50
C ASP A 295 33.29 -9.73 -1.74
N CYS A 296 32.61 -8.61 -1.76
CA CYS A 296 31.24 -8.48 -1.26
C CYS A 296 30.41 -7.57 -2.14
N ASN A 297 29.09 -7.73 -2.04
CA ASN A 297 28.10 -6.92 -2.74
C ASN A 297 27.02 -6.45 -1.78
N ALA A 298 26.48 -5.27 -2.04
CA ALA A 298 25.24 -4.80 -1.45
C ALA A 298 24.34 -4.22 -2.55
N ASN A 299 23.02 -4.33 -2.37
CA ASN A 299 22.05 -3.82 -3.31
C ASN A 299 21.15 -2.77 -2.62
N LEU A 300 21.01 -1.63 -3.28
CA LEU A 300 19.98 -0.63 -2.97
C LEU A 300 18.85 -0.77 -3.99
N ILE A 301 17.63 -0.95 -3.52
CA ILE A 301 16.46 -0.91 -4.37
C ILE A 301 16.01 0.54 -4.53
N VAL A 302 15.78 0.97 -5.78
CA VAL A 302 15.33 2.32 -6.12
C VAL A 302 13.97 2.21 -6.81
N VAL A 303 12.96 2.78 -6.21
CA VAL A 303 11.61 2.86 -6.78
C VAL A 303 11.39 4.27 -7.31
N VAL A 304 11.19 4.39 -8.62
CA VAL A 304 10.85 5.65 -9.30
C VAL A 304 9.34 5.69 -9.53
N GLU A 305 8.65 6.70 -8.98
CA GLU A 305 7.19 6.86 -9.02
C GLU A 305 6.70 7.87 -10.06
#